data_8bd2d5657977235fc2dcb13bd44c3fb4
#
_entry.id   8bd2d5657977235fc2dcb13bd44c3fb4
#
_cell.length_a   1.000
_cell.length_b   1.000
_cell.length_c   1.000
_cell.angle_alpha   90.00
_cell.angle_beta   90.00
_cell.angle_gamma   90.00
#
_symmetry.space_group_name_H-M   'P 1'
#
loop_
_entity.id
_entity.type
_entity.pdbx_description
1 polymer ?
#
loop_
_entity_poly.entity_id
_entity_poly.type
_entity_poly.pdbx_seq_one_letter_code
_entity_poly.pdbx_strand_id
1 'polypeptide(L)'
;MTIVLETRGLLKRFGGITPTNDVSIQVEKGARRALIGPNGAGKTTLINLLTGVLEPSAGSIWLDAADITRLAPHQRVRRGVVRTFQINQLFGELTPLQSLALSVSAHLGISAGWWKRLGRDARVAPRCDVLLKQFHLDDVADQQVKHLAYGKRRLLEIATALACEPRVLLLDEPVAGVPEGERQEIFDIVNALPEDVSVLLIEHDMDLVFNFAASVTVLVNGAVFAEGDVESISNDPRVKAVYLGEGEHA
;
A
#
# COMPACT_ATOMS: atom_id res chain seq x y z
N MET A 1 12.27 19.51 0.15
CA MET A 1 11.69 18.18 0.27
C MET A 1 11.69 17.53 -1.10
N THR A 2 12.03 16.24 -1.21
CA THR A 2 12.16 15.54 -2.51
C THR A 2 10.88 14.75 -2.77
N ILE A 3 10.19 15.04 -3.88
CA ILE A 3 8.99 14.33 -4.29
C ILE A 3 9.40 12.99 -4.89
N VAL A 4 8.86 11.88 -4.39
CA VAL A 4 9.10 10.53 -4.90
C VAL A 4 8.00 10.06 -5.83
N LEU A 5 6.73 10.38 -5.54
CA LEU A 5 5.58 10.04 -6.39
C LEU A 5 4.72 11.28 -6.62
N GLU A 6 4.31 11.50 -7.87
CA GLU A 6 3.47 12.64 -8.24
C GLU A 6 2.43 12.22 -9.26
N THR A 7 1.22 12.75 -9.12
CA THR A 7 0.21 12.70 -10.19
C THR A 7 -0.09 14.12 -10.68
N ARG A 8 -0.34 14.27 -11.98
CA ARG A 8 -0.63 15.57 -12.60
C ARG A 8 -1.89 15.44 -13.43
N GLY A 9 -2.97 16.09 -12.99
CA GLY A 9 -4.24 16.11 -13.68
C GLY A 9 -4.81 14.73 -13.96
N LEU A 10 -4.65 13.78 -13.03
CA LEU A 10 -4.99 12.38 -13.28
C LEU A 10 -6.50 12.21 -13.40
N LEU A 11 -6.93 11.61 -14.50
CA LEU A 11 -8.34 11.45 -14.82
C LEU A 11 -8.62 10.02 -15.27
N LYS A 12 -9.71 9.43 -14.77
CA LYS A 12 -10.26 8.15 -15.24
C LYS A 12 -11.75 8.24 -15.47
N ARG A 13 -12.18 7.80 -16.66
CA ARG A 13 -13.60 7.71 -17.03
C ARG A 13 -13.97 6.29 -17.37
N PHE A 14 -15.16 5.88 -16.93
CA PHE A 14 -15.82 4.64 -17.31
C PHE A 14 -17.22 5.01 -17.82
N GLY A 15 -17.36 5.17 -19.13
CA GLY A 15 -18.62 5.68 -19.71
C GLY A 15 -19.01 7.05 -19.13
N GLY A 16 -20.14 7.11 -18.44
CA GLY A 16 -20.63 8.34 -17.80
C GLY A 16 -20.07 8.63 -16.41
N ILE A 17 -19.26 7.74 -15.83
CA ILE A 17 -18.73 7.87 -14.46
C ILE A 17 -17.27 8.31 -14.52
N THR A 18 -16.88 9.26 -13.66
CA THR A 18 -15.52 9.77 -13.54
C THR A 18 -14.99 9.59 -12.10
N PRO A 19 -14.58 8.37 -11.71
CA PRO A 19 -14.14 8.08 -10.33
C PRO A 19 -12.77 8.66 -9.96
N THR A 20 -12.04 9.23 -10.92
CA THR A 20 -10.84 10.04 -10.68
C THR A 20 -10.93 11.23 -11.62
N ASN A 21 -10.95 12.44 -11.06
CA ASN A 21 -11.21 13.68 -11.78
C ASN A 21 -10.20 14.74 -11.39
N ASP A 22 -9.25 15.00 -12.27
CA ASP A 22 -8.20 16.03 -12.11
C ASP A 22 -7.38 15.89 -10.82
N VAL A 23 -7.00 14.64 -10.45
CA VAL A 23 -6.27 14.37 -9.21
C VAL A 23 -4.78 14.66 -9.40
N SER A 24 -4.29 15.66 -8.67
CA SER A 24 -2.88 16.03 -8.59
C SER A 24 -2.44 15.95 -7.12
N ILE A 25 -1.61 14.94 -6.80
CA ILE A 25 -1.05 14.73 -5.45
C ILE A 25 0.46 14.55 -5.54
N GLN A 26 1.15 14.88 -4.46
CA GLN A 26 2.59 14.71 -4.33
C GLN A 26 2.90 13.95 -3.04
N VAL A 27 3.71 12.90 -3.15
CA VAL A 27 4.22 12.14 -2.01
C VAL A 27 5.72 12.38 -1.90
N GLU A 28 6.15 12.90 -0.78
CA GLU A 28 7.55 13.16 -0.50
C GLU A 28 8.28 11.88 -0.09
N LYS A 29 9.61 11.86 -0.27
CA LYS A 29 10.44 10.75 0.18
C LYS A 29 10.33 10.58 1.70
N GLY A 30 10.04 9.36 2.15
CA GLY A 30 9.86 9.03 3.56
C GLY A 30 8.53 9.50 4.15
N ALA A 31 7.61 10.07 3.34
CA ALA A 31 6.33 10.55 3.84
C ALA A 31 5.47 9.41 4.42
N ARG A 32 4.77 9.73 5.50
CA ARG A 32 3.65 8.97 6.04
C ARG A 32 2.38 9.73 5.70
N ARG A 33 1.76 9.37 4.57
CA ARG A 33 0.56 10.06 4.07
C ARG A 33 -0.64 9.13 4.11
N ALA A 34 -1.78 9.63 4.56
CA ALA A 34 -3.05 8.94 4.43
C ALA A 34 -3.88 9.48 3.26
N LEU A 35 -4.61 8.57 2.62
CA LEU A 35 -5.63 8.85 1.63
C LEU A 35 -6.98 8.39 2.18
N ILE A 36 -7.82 9.33 2.52
CA ILE A 36 -9.13 9.07 3.10
C ILE A 36 -10.26 9.59 2.20
N GLY A 37 -11.48 9.24 2.54
CA GLY A 37 -12.67 9.69 1.83
C GLY A 37 -13.80 8.68 1.96
N PRO A 38 -15.04 9.08 1.69
CA PRO A 38 -16.21 8.22 1.78
C PRO A 38 -16.17 7.04 0.80
N ASN A 39 -17.10 6.11 0.97
CA ASN A 39 -17.30 5.02 0.02
C ASN A 39 -17.66 5.61 -1.36
N GLY A 40 -17.05 5.06 -2.43
CA GLY A 40 -17.24 5.60 -3.77
C GLY A 40 -16.43 6.89 -4.08
N ALA A 41 -15.63 7.42 -3.15
CA ALA A 41 -14.81 8.61 -3.39
C ALA A 41 -13.74 8.47 -4.49
N GLY A 42 -13.47 7.23 -4.95
CA GLY A 42 -12.47 6.97 -6.01
C GLY A 42 -11.12 6.46 -5.51
N LYS A 43 -10.96 6.21 -4.21
CA LYS A 43 -9.69 5.74 -3.61
C LYS A 43 -9.12 4.50 -4.30
N THR A 44 -9.92 3.44 -4.45
CA THR A 44 -9.51 2.20 -5.13
C THR A 44 -9.14 2.44 -6.59
N THR A 45 -9.87 3.33 -7.28
CA THR A 45 -9.54 3.70 -8.68
C THR A 45 -8.19 4.41 -8.74
N LEU A 46 -7.95 5.38 -7.86
CA LEU A 46 -6.67 6.09 -7.79
C LEU A 46 -5.51 5.12 -7.56
N ILE A 47 -5.64 4.19 -6.60
CA ILE A 47 -4.62 3.17 -6.35
C ILE A 47 -4.38 2.27 -7.56
N ASN A 48 -5.44 1.83 -8.22
CA ASN A 48 -5.31 1.02 -9.43
C ASN A 48 -4.62 1.79 -10.57
N LEU A 49 -4.80 3.10 -10.65
CA LEU A 49 -4.05 3.98 -11.56
C LEU A 49 -2.57 4.07 -11.15
N LEU A 50 -2.28 4.30 -9.86
CA LEU A 50 -0.90 4.39 -9.35
C LEU A 50 -0.12 3.09 -9.54
N THR A 51 -0.79 1.95 -9.42
CA THR A 51 -0.17 0.62 -9.59
C THR A 51 -0.13 0.13 -11.03
N GLY A 52 -0.80 0.83 -11.97
CA GLY A 52 -0.86 0.44 -13.38
C GLY A 52 -1.82 -0.70 -13.69
N VAL A 53 -2.68 -1.08 -12.74
CA VAL A 53 -3.80 -2.02 -12.96
C VAL A 53 -4.84 -1.38 -13.88
N LEU A 54 -4.98 -0.06 -13.79
CA LEU A 54 -5.80 0.75 -14.69
C LEU A 54 -4.92 1.78 -15.42
N GLU A 55 -5.23 2.03 -16.67
CA GLU A 55 -4.65 3.14 -17.44
C GLU A 55 -5.49 4.40 -17.24
N PRO A 56 -4.87 5.58 -17.04
CA PRO A 56 -5.60 6.83 -16.95
C PRO A 56 -6.21 7.22 -18.30
N SER A 57 -7.33 7.93 -18.27
CA SER A 57 -7.95 8.54 -19.45
C SER A 57 -7.22 9.82 -19.87
N ALA A 58 -6.64 10.54 -18.89
CA ALA A 58 -5.80 11.72 -19.09
C ALA A 58 -4.91 11.93 -17.85
N GLY A 59 -3.95 12.85 -17.95
CA GLY A 59 -2.98 13.13 -16.88
C GLY A 59 -1.81 12.18 -16.90
N SER A 60 -0.95 12.29 -15.89
CA SER A 60 0.31 11.52 -15.83
C SER A 60 0.72 11.17 -14.40
N ILE A 61 1.54 10.13 -14.27
CA ILE A 61 2.07 9.61 -13.00
C ILE A 61 3.58 9.57 -13.11
N TRP A 62 4.25 10.15 -12.12
CA TRP A 62 5.70 10.31 -12.08
C TRP A 62 6.29 9.67 -10.84
N LEU A 63 7.41 8.98 -10.99
CA LEU A 63 8.21 8.42 -9.89
C LEU A 63 9.65 8.92 -10.05
N ASP A 64 10.19 9.63 -9.04
CA ASP A 64 11.52 10.24 -9.08
C ASP A 64 11.78 11.02 -10.39
N ALA A 65 10.84 11.88 -10.77
CA ALA A 65 10.85 12.66 -12.01
C ALA A 65 10.82 11.83 -13.32
N ALA A 66 10.63 10.52 -13.26
CA ALA A 66 10.45 9.67 -14.42
C ALA A 66 8.94 9.40 -14.66
N ASP A 67 8.46 9.57 -15.88
CA ASP A 67 7.10 9.23 -16.26
C ASP A 67 6.90 7.71 -16.23
N ILE A 68 5.96 7.25 -15.41
CA ILE A 68 5.58 5.83 -15.28
C ILE A 68 4.15 5.56 -15.74
N THR A 69 3.49 6.54 -16.35
CA THR A 69 2.05 6.53 -16.69
C THR A 69 1.65 5.28 -17.47
N ARG A 70 2.46 4.87 -18.44
CA ARG A 70 2.18 3.72 -19.33
C ARG A 70 2.91 2.43 -18.95
N LEU A 71 3.60 2.40 -17.81
CA LEU A 71 4.28 1.20 -17.36
C LEU A 71 3.28 0.18 -16.83
N ALA A 72 3.48 -1.08 -17.22
CA ALA A 72 2.72 -2.22 -16.69
C ALA A 72 2.98 -2.42 -15.17
N PRO A 73 2.07 -3.06 -14.42
CA PRO A 73 2.19 -3.23 -12.98
C PRO A 73 3.55 -3.79 -12.52
N HIS A 74 4.01 -4.87 -13.16
CA HIS A 74 5.30 -5.50 -12.82
C HIS A 74 6.51 -4.59 -13.06
N GLN A 75 6.42 -3.64 -14.01
CA GLN A 75 7.47 -2.66 -14.26
C GLN A 75 7.48 -1.58 -13.18
N ARG A 76 6.29 -1.19 -12.67
CA ARG A 76 6.17 -0.23 -11.55
C ARG A 76 6.70 -0.83 -10.25
N VAL A 77 6.40 -2.11 -9.97
CA VAL A 77 6.97 -2.84 -8.83
C VAL A 77 8.51 -2.82 -8.90
N ARG A 78 9.09 -3.14 -10.06
CA ARG A 78 10.56 -3.10 -10.24
C ARG A 78 11.15 -1.71 -10.07
N ARG A 79 10.36 -0.64 -10.22
CA ARG A 79 10.78 0.74 -9.97
C ARG A 79 10.52 1.19 -8.55
N GLY A 80 9.87 0.36 -7.73
CA GLY A 80 9.64 0.60 -6.32
C GLY A 80 8.27 1.16 -5.97
N VAL A 81 7.26 1.12 -6.86
CA VAL A 81 5.85 1.34 -6.49
C VAL A 81 5.22 -0.01 -6.19
N VAL A 82 5.01 -0.31 -4.92
CA VAL A 82 4.50 -1.60 -4.46
C VAL A 82 3.21 -1.38 -3.67
N ARG A 83 2.24 -2.27 -3.86
CA ARG A 83 0.97 -2.28 -3.11
C ARG A 83 0.84 -3.59 -2.36
N THR A 84 0.33 -3.54 -1.12
CA THR A 84 -0.21 -4.72 -0.46
C THR A 84 -1.50 -5.14 -1.17
N PHE A 85 -1.65 -6.44 -1.37
CA PHE A 85 -2.87 -6.99 -1.96
C PHE A 85 -3.82 -7.44 -0.84
N GLN A 86 -5.07 -7.69 -1.17
CA GLN A 86 -6.00 -8.32 -0.23
C GLN A 86 -5.55 -9.76 0.06
N ILE A 87 -5.76 -10.23 1.28
CA ILE A 87 -5.33 -11.53 1.84
C ILE A 87 -5.55 -12.75 0.90
N ASN A 88 -6.55 -12.68 0.04
CA ASN A 88 -6.88 -13.77 -0.89
C ASN A 88 -5.83 -14.02 -1.99
N GLN A 89 -4.76 -13.24 -2.03
CA GLN A 89 -3.70 -13.39 -3.04
C GLN A 89 -2.43 -14.09 -2.52
N LEU A 90 -2.37 -14.42 -1.24
CA LEU A 90 -1.29 -15.24 -0.72
C LEU A 90 -1.43 -16.70 -1.20
N PHE A 91 -0.31 -17.31 -1.56
CA PHE A 91 -0.28 -18.73 -1.91
C PHE A 91 -0.44 -19.59 -0.65
N GLY A 92 -1.65 -20.09 -0.41
CA GLY A 92 -2.00 -20.84 0.80
C GLY A 92 -1.14 -22.07 1.07
N GLU A 93 -0.61 -22.71 0.02
CA GLU A 93 0.24 -23.90 0.13
C GLU A 93 1.71 -23.59 0.44
N LEU A 94 2.14 -22.34 0.27
CA LEU A 94 3.48 -21.91 0.65
C LEU A 94 3.54 -21.60 2.16
N THR A 95 4.76 -21.61 2.69
CA THR A 95 5.05 -21.10 4.02
C THR A 95 5.44 -19.60 3.97
N PRO A 96 5.45 -18.86 5.08
CA PRO A 96 5.99 -17.52 5.15
C PRO A 96 7.41 -17.43 4.59
N LEU A 97 8.30 -18.33 4.98
CA LEU A 97 9.66 -18.38 4.46
C LEU A 97 9.69 -18.54 2.94
N GLN A 98 8.87 -19.45 2.38
CA GLN A 98 8.78 -19.65 0.94
C GLN A 98 8.20 -18.45 0.20
N SER A 99 7.19 -17.80 0.76
CA SER A 99 6.56 -16.60 0.21
C SER A 99 7.54 -15.43 0.15
N LEU A 100 8.28 -15.20 1.23
CA LEU A 100 9.34 -14.18 1.29
C LEU A 100 10.49 -14.49 0.34
N ALA A 101 10.95 -15.74 0.31
CA ALA A 101 12.00 -16.18 -0.60
C ALA A 101 11.62 -15.98 -2.08
N LEU A 102 10.34 -16.20 -2.42
CA LEU A 102 9.81 -15.93 -3.75
C LEU A 102 9.87 -14.44 -4.08
N SER A 103 9.40 -13.56 -3.18
CA SER A 103 9.38 -12.10 -3.38
C SER A 103 10.78 -11.52 -3.47
N VAL A 104 11.69 -11.90 -2.57
CA VAL A 104 13.10 -11.49 -2.59
C VAL A 104 13.78 -11.95 -3.89
N SER A 105 13.56 -13.19 -4.31
CA SER A 105 14.16 -13.71 -5.55
C SER A 105 13.64 -12.98 -6.79
N ALA A 106 12.34 -12.68 -6.84
CA ALA A 106 11.74 -11.92 -7.93
C ALA A 106 12.30 -10.49 -7.99
N HIS A 107 12.49 -9.83 -6.84
CA HIS A 107 13.11 -8.51 -6.75
C HIS A 107 14.57 -8.54 -7.24
N LEU A 108 15.35 -9.54 -6.83
CA LEU A 108 16.74 -9.72 -7.26
C LEU A 108 16.91 -10.15 -8.72
N GLY A 109 15.81 -10.39 -9.45
CA GLY A 109 15.85 -10.85 -10.85
C GLY A 109 16.39 -12.27 -11.00
N ILE A 110 16.33 -13.08 -9.95
CA ILE A 110 16.75 -14.47 -9.99
C ILE A 110 15.70 -15.25 -10.80
N SER A 111 16.07 -15.64 -12.04
CA SER A 111 15.14 -16.21 -13.02
C SER A 111 14.79 -17.67 -12.79
N ALA A 112 13.76 -18.15 -13.51
CA ALA A 112 12.95 -19.35 -13.44
C ALA A 112 13.64 -20.74 -13.46
N GLY A 113 14.72 -20.94 -12.84
CA GLY A 113 15.25 -22.26 -12.43
C GLY A 113 15.15 -22.42 -10.90
N TRP A 114 14.34 -21.63 -10.30
CA TRP A 114 14.31 -21.18 -8.93
C TRP A 114 14.00 -22.26 -7.88
N TRP A 115 13.13 -23.22 -8.14
CA TRP A 115 12.86 -24.31 -7.19
C TRP A 115 14.11 -25.10 -6.80
N LYS A 116 15.06 -25.24 -7.71
CA LYS A 116 16.35 -25.89 -7.42
C LYS A 116 17.42 -24.92 -6.85
N ARG A 117 17.18 -23.61 -6.87
CA ARG A 117 18.18 -22.58 -6.52
C ARG A 117 17.78 -21.67 -5.36
N LEU A 118 16.51 -21.67 -4.89
CA LEU A 118 16.03 -20.83 -3.80
C LEU A 118 16.90 -20.89 -2.54
N GLY A 119 17.47 -22.06 -2.22
CA GLY A 119 18.40 -22.22 -1.10
C GLY A 119 19.88 -21.99 -1.41
N ARG A 120 20.25 -21.60 -2.65
CA ARG A 120 21.66 -21.48 -3.06
C ARG A 120 22.14 -20.04 -3.23
N ASP A 121 21.26 -19.07 -3.40
CA ASP A 121 21.69 -17.66 -3.48
C ASP A 121 21.86 -17.11 -2.07
N ALA A 122 23.12 -16.83 -1.70
CA ALA A 122 23.49 -16.35 -0.38
C ALA A 122 22.83 -15.00 0.02
N ARG A 123 22.20 -14.31 -0.93
CA ARG A 123 21.49 -13.03 -0.69
C ARG A 123 20.06 -13.21 -0.21
N VAL A 124 19.42 -14.35 -0.52
CA VAL A 124 17.99 -14.56 -0.25
C VAL A 124 17.74 -14.90 1.22
N ALA A 125 18.43 -15.89 1.77
CA ALA A 125 18.18 -16.36 3.13
C ALA A 125 18.34 -15.27 4.20
N PRO A 126 19.42 -14.46 4.22
CA PRO A 126 19.56 -13.41 5.22
C PRO A 126 18.46 -12.35 5.16
N ARG A 127 17.97 -12.02 3.96
CA ARG A 127 16.84 -11.08 3.79
C ARG A 127 15.53 -11.66 4.32
N CYS A 128 15.27 -12.93 4.05
CA CYS A 128 14.10 -13.62 4.60
C CYS A 128 14.14 -13.65 6.13
N ASP A 129 15.29 -13.97 6.73
CA ASP A 129 15.45 -14.02 8.19
C ASP A 129 15.17 -12.66 8.84
N VAL A 130 15.65 -11.57 8.23
CA VAL A 130 15.38 -10.20 8.70
C VAL A 130 13.89 -9.90 8.63
N LEU A 131 13.23 -10.18 7.50
CA LEU A 131 11.80 -9.91 7.32
C LEU A 131 10.93 -10.77 8.24
N LEU A 132 11.25 -12.06 8.41
CA LEU A 132 10.52 -12.93 9.34
C LEU A 132 10.53 -12.36 10.75
N LYS A 133 11.70 -11.92 11.26
CA LYS A 133 11.83 -11.32 12.58
C LYS A 133 11.13 -9.98 12.68
N GLN A 134 11.33 -9.10 11.70
CA GLN A 134 10.72 -7.77 11.68
C GLN A 134 9.19 -7.82 11.71
N PHE A 135 8.59 -8.82 11.07
CA PHE A 135 7.14 -9.00 10.98
C PHE A 135 6.60 -10.07 11.96
N HIS A 136 7.39 -10.50 12.93
CA HIS A 136 7.00 -11.50 13.95
C HIS A 136 6.41 -12.77 13.30
N LEU A 137 7.04 -13.27 12.24
CA LEU A 137 6.63 -14.46 11.48
C LEU A 137 7.60 -15.63 11.67
N ASP A 138 8.62 -15.47 12.49
CA ASP A 138 9.65 -16.49 12.73
C ASP A 138 9.12 -17.73 13.45
N ASP A 139 8.13 -17.57 14.35
CA ASP A 139 7.41 -18.63 15.05
C ASP A 139 6.55 -19.51 14.12
N VAL A 140 6.17 -18.99 12.96
CA VAL A 140 5.32 -19.68 11.96
C VAL A 140 5.98 -19.83 10.58
N ALA A 141 7.30 -19.63 10.50
CA ALA A 141 8.07 -19.58 9.26
C ALA A 141 7.87 -20.80 8.35
N ASP A 142 7.67 -21.98 8.93
CA ASP A 142 7.50 -23.26 8.26
C ASP A 142 6.04 -23.74 8.19
N GLN A 143 5.09 -23.01 8.77
CA GLN A 143 3.67 -23.33 8.74
C GLN A 143 3.04 -22.86 7.42
N GLN A 144 2.17 -23.68 6.79
CA GLN A 144 1.48 -23.27 5.57
C GLN A 144 0.57 -22.04 5.82
N VAL A 145 0.60 -21.09 4.90
CA VAL A 145 -0.14 -19.80 4.99
C VAL A 145 -1.63 -20.01 5.20
N LYS A 146 -2.23 -21.05 4.62
CA LYS A 146 -3.67 -21.37 4.80
C LYS A 146 -4.04 -21.68 6.26
N HIS A 147 -3.07 -22.08 7.11
CA HIS A 147 -3.29 -22.43 8.51
C HIS A 147 -2.92 -21.29 9.47
N LEU A 148 -2.38 -20.18 8.98
CA LEU A 148 -2.03 -19.00 9.79
C LEU A 148 -3.29 -18.27 10.28
N ALA A 149 -3.19 -17.68 11.47
CA ALA A 149 -4.15 -16.68 11.92
C ALA A 149 -4.25 -15.50 10.95
N TYR A 150 -5.37 -14.80 10.96
CA TYR A 150 -5.64 -13.72 10.01
C TYR A 150 -4.61 -12.59 10.10
N GLY A 151 -4.26 -12.15 11.30
CA GLY A 151 -3.24 -11.14 11.54
C GLY A 151 -1.87 -11.54 10.99
N LYS A 152 -1.43 -12.79 11.22
CA LYS A 152 -0.15 -13.29 10.67
C LYS A 152 -0.14 -13.31 9.14
N ARG A 153 -1.28 -13.61 8.48
CA ARG A 153 -1.39 -13.51 7.01
C ARG A 153 -1.25 -12.05 6.56
N ARG A 154 -1.85 -11.12 7.31
CA ARG A 154 -1.77 -9.69 6.99
C ARG A 154 -0.34 -9.17 7.14
N LEU A 155 0.35 -9.57 8.20
CA LEU A 155 1.77 -9.26 8.38
C LEU A 155 2.63 -9.83 7.24
N LEU A 156 2.34 -11.05 6.80
CA LEU A 156 3.04 -11.68 5.67
C LEU A 156 2.82 -10.91 4.35
N GLU A 157 1.63 -10.38 4.09
CA GLU A 157 1.38 -9.54 2.92
C GLU A 157 2.24 -8.28 2.92
N ILE A 158 2.30 -7.59 4.05
CA ILE A 158 3.13 -6.38 4.18
C ILE A 158 4.61 -6.74 4.04
N ALA A 159 5.05 -7.84 4.67
CA ALA A 159 6.41 -8.34 4.57
C ALA A 159 6.81 -8.69 3.12
N THR A 160 5.92 -9.34 2.36
CA THR A 160 6.18 -9.67 0.94
C THR A 160 6.24 -8.43 0.06
N ALA A 161 5.46 -7.40 0.37
CA ALA A 161 5.55 -6.11 -0.30
C ALA A 161 6.88 -5.40 0.03
N LEU A 162 7.30 -5.41 1.31
CA LEU A 162 8.58 -4.83 1.74
C LEU A 162 9.79 -5.59 1.16
N ALA A 163 9.66 -6.90 0.94
CA ALA A 163 10.69 -7.72 0.28
C ALA A 163 11.05 -7.24 -1.14
N CYS A 164 10.18 -6.45 -1.77
CA CYS A 164 10.42 -5.80 -3.05
C CYS A 164 11.20 -4.48 -2.95
N GLU A 165 11.67 -4.09 -1.77
CA GLU A 165 12.40 -2.84 -1.48
C GLU A 165 11.68 -1.60 -2.07
N PRO A 166 10.44 -1.31 -1.64
CA PRO A 166 9.64 -0.24 -2.22
C PRO A 166 10.22 1.14 -1.89
N ARG A 167 10.15 2.07 -2.85
CA ARG A 167 10.29 3.51 -2.62
C ARG A 167 8.99 4.13 -2.14
N VAL A 168 7.87 3.60 -2.67
CA VAL A 168 6.50 3.96 -2.29
C VAL A 168 5.73 2.66 -2.05
N LEU A 169 5.27 2.50 -0.82
CA LEU A 169 4.41 1.40 -0.40
C LEU A 169 2.98 1.91 -0.26
N LEU A 170 2.07 1.30 -1.01
CA LEU A 170 0.64 1.57 -0.95
C LEU A 170 0.00 0.52 -0.04
N LEU A 171 -0.42 0.93 1.16
CA LEU A 171 -1.12 0.09 2.13
C LEU A 171 -2.61 0.30 2.00
N ASP A 172 -3.33 -0.70 1.51
CA ASP A 172 -4.76 -0.62 1.28
C ASP A 172 -5.51 -1.36 2.39
N GLU A 173 -6.09 -0.60 3.31
CA GLU A 173 -6.84 -1.07 4.48
C GLU A 173 -6.10 -2.18 5.26
N PRO A 174 -4.88 -1.92 5.79
CA PRO A 174 -4.02 -2.96 6.37
C PRO A 174 -4.63 -3.70 7.56
N VAL A 175 -5.65 -3.17 8.21
CA VAL A 175 -6.32 -3.81 9.34
C VAL A 175 -7.75 -4.26 9.05
N ALA A 176 -8.22 -4.15 7.81
CA ALA A 176 -9.55 -4.59 7.44
C ALA A 176 -9.73 -6.10 7.73
N GLY A 177 -10.77 -6.44 8.48
CA GLY A 177 -11.07 -7.82 8.88
C GLY A 177 -10.16 -8.41 9.95
N VAL A 178 -9.18 -7.65 10.46
CA VAL A 178 -8.33 -8.07 11.57
C VAL A 178 -9.08 -7.93 12.89
N PRO A 179 -9.08 -8.97 13.77
CA PRO A 179 -9.63 -8.85 15.12
C PRO A 179 -9.01 -7.67 15.88
N GLU A 180 -9.81 -6.97 16.69
CA GLU A 180 -9.38 -5.75 17.37
C GLU A 180 -8.09 -5.95 18.20
N GLY A 181 -7.96 -7.08 18.88
CA GLY A 181 -6.77 -7.41 19.68
C GLY A 181 -5.47 -7.63 18.87
N GLU A 182 -5.57 -7.85 17.55
CA GLU A 182 -4.40 -8.05 16.67
C GLU A 182 -4.05 -6.80 15.86
N ARG A 183 -4.93 -5.77 15.83
CA ARG A 183 -4.72 -4.55 15.02
C ARG A 183 -3.51 -3.75 15.47
N GLN A 184 -3.31 -3.66 16.80
CA GLN A 184 -2.21 -2.87 17.35
C GLN A 184 -0.84 -3.41 16.90
N GLU A 185 -0.65 -4.75 16.86
CA GLU A 185 0.59 -5.35 16.37
C GLU A 185 0.88 -4.95 14.91
N ILE A 186 -0.14 -4.94 14.05
CA ILE A 186 0.02 -4.52 12.66
C ILE A 186 0.42 -3.04 12.58
N PHE A 187 -0.21 -2.18 13.40
CA PHE A 187 0.14 -0.76 13.44
C PHE A 187 1.55 -0.50 13.91
N ASP A 188 1.97 -1.17 14.97
CA ASP A 188 3.32 -1.02 15.50
C ASP A 188 4.36 -1.40 14.44
N ILE A 189 4.11 -2.47 13.70
CA ILE A 189 4.98 -2.91 12.59
C ILE A 189 4.94 -1.91 11.43
N VAL A 190 3.76 -1.38 11.06
CA VAL A 190 3.63 -0.38 9.99
C VAL A 190 4.32 0.93 10.37
N ASN A 191 4.22 1.35 11.63
CA ASN A 191 4.93 2.52 12.14
C ASN A 191 6.45 2.34 12.17
N ALA A 192 6.91 1.10 12.40
CA ALA A 192 8.33 0.74 12.42
C ALA A 192 8.93 0.49 11.02
N LEU A 193 8.18 0.72 9.94
CA LEU A 193 8.71 0.62 8.57
C LEU A 193 9.86 1.62 8.36
N PRO A 194 10.87 1.26 7.53
CA PRO A 194 12.03 2.11 7.27
C PRO A 194 11.65 3.54 6.88
N GLU A 195 12.34 4.54 7.42
CA GLU A 195 12.05 5.96 7.18
C GLU A 195 12.24 6.40 5.72
N ASP A 196 13.05 5.68 4.95
CA ASP A 196 13.27 5.95 3.53
C ASP A 196 12.17 5.40 2.62
N VAL A 197 11.29 4.53 3.14
CA VAL A 197 10.10 4.05 2.44
C VAL A 197 8.96 5.04 2.63
N SER A 198 8.49 5.65 1.56
CA SER A 198 7.29 6.49 1.58
C SER A 198 6.05 5.61 1.63
N VAL A 199 5.11 5.92 2.52
CA VAL A 199 3.90 5.12 2.67
C VAL A 199 2.67 5.97 2.36
N LEU A 200 1.83 5.47 1.46
CA LEU A 200 0.47 5.97 1.23
C LEU A 200 -0.51 4.96 1.82
N LEU A 201 -1.08 5.31 2.96
CA LEU A 201 -2.05 4.51 3.70
C LEU A 201 -3.46 4.85 3.24
N ILE A 202 -4.24 3.86 2.85
CA ILE A 202 -5.67 4.01 2.60
C ILE A 202 -6.40 3.38 3.77
N GLU A 203 -7.14 4.19 4.49
CA GLU A 203 -7.90 3.75 5.65
C GLU A 203 -9.18 4.58 5.81
N HIS A 204 -10.12 4.02 6.52
CA HIS A 204 -11.37 4.68 6.92
C HIS A 204 -11.48 4.82 8.45
N ASP A 205 -10.63 4.12 9.20
CA ASP A 205 -10.52 4.26 10.65
C ASP A 205 -9.66 5.50 10.96
N MET A 206 -10.31 6.55 11.47
CA MET A 206 -9.67 7.85 11.67
C MET A 206 -8.64 7.81 12.81
N ASP A 207 -8.85 6.99 13.84
CA ASP A 207 -7.89 6.87 14.94
C ASP A 207 -6.56 6.30 14.42
N LEU A 208 -6.65 5.37 13.50
CA LEU A 208 -5.50 4.76 12.86
C LEU A 208 -4.79 5.76 11.93
N VAL A 209 -5.55 6.49 11.13
CA VAL A 209 -5.02 7.54 10.25
C VAL A 209 -4.27 8.59 11.06
N PHE A 210 -4.86 9.06 12.17
CA PHE A 210 -4.27 10.12 13.00
C PHE A 210 -3.02 9.67 13.76
N ASN A 211 -2.93 8.39 14.12
CA ASN A 211 -1.75 7.84 14.78
C ASN A 211 -0.59 7.53 13.83
N PHE A 212 -0.89 7.35 12.52
CA PHE A 212 0.12 6.97 11.52
C PHE A 212 0.59 8.15 10.66
N ALA A 213 -0.35 8.96 10.16
CA ALA A 213 -0.07 9.90 9.09
C ALA A 213 0.51 11.23 9.61
N ALA A 214 1.50 11.76 8.91
CA ALA A 214 1.95 13.15 9.07
C ALA A 214 1.12 14.11 8.18
N SER A 215 0.56 13.60 7.08
CA SER A 215 -0.30 14.38 6.17
C SER A 215 -1.44 13.52 5.63
N VAL A 216 -2.55 14.18 5.33
CA VAL A 216 -3.78 13.54 4.88
C VAL A 216 -4.27 14.19 3.59
N THR A 217 -4.66 13.36 2.62
CA THR A 217 -5.39 13.77 1.42
C THR A 217 -6.82 13.22 1.51
N VAL A 218 -7.81 14.08 1.40
CA VAL A 218 -9.24 13.71 1.39
C VAL A 218 -9.74 13.69 -0.04
N LEU A 219 -10.26 12.54 -0.48
CA LEU A 219 -10.95 12.42 -1.77
C LEU A 219 -12.46 12.47 -1.59
N VAL A 220 -13.14 13.22 -2.45
CA VAL A 220 -14.61 13.25 -2.55
C VAL A 220 -14.99 13.30 -4.03
N ASN A 221 -15.90 12.44 -4.46
CA ASN A 221 -16.38 12.38 -5.86
C ASN A 221 -15.24 12.34 -6.90
N GLY A 222 -14.18 11.61 -6.59
CA GLY A 222 -13.04 11.44 -7.49
C GLY A 222 -12.04 12.59 -7.54
N ALA A 223 -12.22 13.64 -6.77
CA ALA A 223 -11.34 14.81 -6.72
C ALA A 223 -10.70 14.99 -5.34
N VAL A 224 -9.56 15.68 -5.28
CA VAL A 224 -8.97 16.12 -4.02
C VAL A 224 -9.85 17.21 -3.42
N PHE A 225 -10.42 16.93 -2.27
CA PHE A 225 -11.31 17.84 -1.54
C PHE A 225 -10.54 18.72 -0.54
N ALA A 226 -9.58 18.12 0.17
CA ALA A 226 -8.72 18.80 1.12
C ALA A 226 -7.37 18.07 1.24
N GLU A 227 -6.31 18.80 1.54
CA GLU A 227 -4.99 18.29 1.91
C GLU A 227 -4.43 19.11 3.07
N GLY A 228 -3.75 18.45 3.99
CA GLY A 228 -3.12 19.10 5.13
C GLY A 228 -2.49 18.12 6.10
N ASP A 229 -1.99 18.65 7.21
CA ASP A 229 -1.61 17.81 8.35
C ASP A 229 -2.86 17.23 9.06
N VAL A 230 -2.63 16.29 9.95
CA VAL A 230 -3.69 15.58 10.68
C VAL A 230 -4.58 16.56 11.46
N GLU A 231 -3.99 17.57 12.12
CA GLU A 231 -4.72 18.51 12.96
C GLU A 231 -5.65 19.39 12.13
N SER A 232 -5.16 19.95 11.03
CA SER A 232 -5.97 20.78 10.13
C SER A 232 -7.11 20.00 9.48
N ILE A 233 -6.87 18.77 9.04
CA ILE A 233 -7.90 17.91 8.41
C ILE A 233 -8.93 17.45 9.45
N SER A 234 -8.51 17.06 10.65
CA SER A 234 -9.43 16.62 11.71
C SER A 234 -10.35 17.73 12.21
N ASN A 235 -9.91 18.97 12.10
CA ASN A 235 -10.68 20.15 12.54
C ASN A 235 -11.45 20.86 11.41
N ASP A 236 -11.26 20.45 10.14
CA ASP A 236 -11.99 21.07 9.02
C ASP A 236 -13.48 20.70 9.07
N PRO A 237 -14.40 21.70 9.25
CA PRO A 237 -15.84 21.45 9.30
C PRO A 237 -16.38 20.82 8.01
N ARG A 238 -15.77 21.11 6.87
CA ARG A 238 -16.17 20.58 5.56
C ARG A 238 -15.85 19.09 5.48
N VAL A 239 -14.68 18.67 6.00
CA VAL A 239 -14.29 17.26 6.07
C VAL A 239 -15.22 16.51 7.02
N LYS A 240 -15.51 17.06 8.20
CA LYS A 240 -16.48 16.46 9.15
C LYS A 240 -17.85 16.28 8.52
N ALA A 241 -18.34 17.25 7.75
CA ALA A 241 -19.65 17.18 7.09
C ALA A 241 -19.73 16.04 6.05
N VAL A 242 -18.64 15.77 5.33
CA VAL A 242 -18.56 14.67 4.35
C VAL A 242 -18.75 13.30 5.03
N TYR A 243 -18.19 13.10 6.21
CA TYR A 243 -18.31 11.83 6.96
C TYR A 243 -19.61 11.72 7.75
N LEU A 244 -20.17 12.84 8.26
CA LEU A 244 -21.45 12.86 8.98
C LEU A 244 -22.64 12.68 8.04
N GLY A 245 -22.56 13.13 6.78
CA GLY A 245 -23.60 12.96 5.77
C GLY A 245 -23.84 11.50 5.33
N GLU A 246 -22.87 10.59 5.58
CA GLU A 246 -23.06 9.15 5.34
C GLU A 246 -23.91 8.45 6.42
N GLY A 247 -24.08 9.04 7.61
CA GLY A 247 -24.85 8.48 8.72
C GLY A 247 -26.37 8.59 8.55
N GLU A 248 -26.88 9.38 7.59
CA GLU A 248 -28.32 9.58 7.39
C GLU A 248 -28.94 8.66 6.31
N HIS A 249 -28.16 7.79 5.68
CA HIS A 249 -28.64 6.88 4.62
C HIS A 249 -28.32 5.39 4.85
N ALA A 250 -28.10 4.98 6.10
CA ALA A 250 -27.92 3.56 6.47
C ALA A 250 -29.15 3.00 7.17
#